data_b7da1a9d9acd79ca4d18e31f1401ac4b
#
_entry.id   b7da1a9d9acd79ca4d18e31f1401ac4b
#
_cell.length_a   1.000
_cell.length_b   1.000
_cell.length_c   1.000
_cell.angle_alpha   90.00
_cell.angle_beta   90.00
_cell.angle_gamma   90.00
#
_symmetry.space_group_name_H-M   'P 1'
#
loop_
_entity.id
_entity.type
_entity.pdbx_description
1 polymer ?
#
loop_
_entity_poly.entity_id
_entity_poly.type
_entity_poly.pdbx_seq_one_letter_code
_entity_poly.pdbx_strand_id
1 'polypeptide(L)'
;MKIYKIWAKHTEVWKVDHWKVIGNTWSKDGKIDQEFNFIGGSNVSEEEAYKRALLKRDKIKKKVDGLWDYRKDNDYTIEIREEIIAKIDDNNIITRNRYGALVLNSAEVMFVDIDTAQFSWRINVFAPFIKIVQLFRKQKSPEEEILSHIDNQLSKSKFHSLYARLYQTPAGFRLLILGKKFNPRSDESKKIMRQFYADYTYASMCIKQNCYRARLTPKPWRIKVKRPKIVFPFRTPEQEKIHAEWVENYQTKSEQFAACRFIKAYGKEMPSKVVQYHDHFCKALTDMQLA
;
A
#
# COMPACT_ATOMS: atom_id res chain seq x y z
N MET A 1 12.23 3.34 2.65
CA MET A 1 11.59 2.62 1.53
C MET A 1 12.59 2.23 0.47
N LYS A 2 12.33 1.16 -0.30
CA LYS A 2 13.23 0.67 -1.37
C LYS A 2 12.47 0.68 -2.69
N ILE A 3 12.68 1.74 -3.48
CA ILE A 3 12.11 1.93 -4.83
C ILE A 3 13.30 2.15 -5.77
N TYR A 4 13.33 1.42 -6.88
CA TYR A 4 14.45 1.42 -7.81
C TYR A 4 14.01 1.74 -9.23
N LYS A 5 14.91 2.38 -10.00
CA LYS A 5 14.68 2.71 -11.41
C LYS A 5 15.02 1.53 -12.33
N ILE A 6 16.09 0.80 -11.99
CA ILE A 6 16.67 -0.26 -12.81
C ILE A 6 16.39 -1.60 -12.14
N TRP A 7 15.97 -2.58 -12.91
CA TRP A 7 15.65 -3.92 -12.43
C TRP A 7 16.27 -4.98 -13.32
N ALA A 8 16.91 -5.97 -12.70
CA ALA A 8 17.46 -7.12 -13.39
C ALA A 8 16.84 -8.41 -12.86
N LYS A 9 16.79 -9.41 -13.73
CA LYS A 9 16.20 -10.72 -13.45
C LYS A 9 17.28 -11.80 -13.61
N HIS A 10 17.35 -12.71 -12.65
CA HIS A 10 18.04 -13.99 -12.75
C HIS A 10 17.02 -15.12 -12.68
N THR A 11 17.15 -16.11 -13.57
CA THR A 11 16.26 -17.27 -13.63
C THR A 11 17.07 -18.54 -13.42
N GLU A 12 16.60 -19.43 -12.57
CA GLU A 12 17.25 -20.72 -12.31
C GLU A 12 16.16 -21.80 -12.10
N VAL A 13 16.43 -23.01 -12.57
CA VAL A 13 15.52 -24.16 -12.38
C VAL A 13 16.07 -25.03 -11.24
N TRP A 14 15.24 -25.28 -10.23
CA TRP A 14 15.59 -26.14 -9.10
C TRP A 14 14.68 -27.36 -9.03
N LYS A 15 15.26 -28.47 -8.57
CA LYS A 15 14.47 -29.63 -8.19
C LYS A 15 13.92 -29.44 -6.79
N VAL A 16 12.61 -29.33 -6.69
CA VAL A 16 11.91 -29.12 -5.42
C VAL A 16 10.94 -30.25 -5.13
N ASP A 17 10.66 -30.49 -3.85
CA ASP A 17 9.69 -31.49 -3.43
C ASP A 17 8.30 -31.13 -3.95
N HIS A 18 7.67 -32.06 -4.61
CA HIS A 18 6.29 -31.97 -5.05
C HIS A 18 5.36 -32.54 -3.99
N TRP A 19 4.32 -31.77 -3.63
CA TRP A 19 3.35 -32.16 -2.62
C TRP A 19 1.96 -32.26 -3.24
N LYS A 20 1.26 -33.34 -2.98
CA LYS A 20 -0.14 -33.55 -3.36
C LYS A 20 -1.04 -33.64 -2.14
N VAL A 21 -2.27 -33.17 -2.27
CA VAL A 21 -3.33 -33.41 -1.29
C VAL A 21 -3.96 -34.78 -1.56
N ILE A 22 -3.86 -35.67 -0.60
CA ILE A 22 -4.50 -37.01 -0.62
C ILE A 22 -5.47 -37.05 0.56
N GLY A 23 -6.78 -37.00 0.26
CA GLY A 23 -7.80 -36.79 1.29
C GLY A 23 -7.61 -35.43 2.01
N ASN A 24 -7.43 -35.46 3.34
CA ASN A 24 -7.21 -34.24 4.15
C ASN A 24 -5.74 -33.99 4.52
N THR A 25 -4.79 -34.75 3.93
CA THR A 25 -3.37 -34.65 4.27
C THR A 25 -2.50 -34.30 3.07
N TRP A 26 -1.38 -33.60 3.33
CA TRP A 26 -0.35 -33.34 2.32
C TRP A 26 0.64 -34.51 2.31
N SER A 27 0.87 -35.09 1.15
CA SER A 27 1.83 -36.15 0.91
C SER A 27 2.87 -35.74 -0.11
N LYS A 28 4.13 -36.13 0.13
CA LYS A 28 5.24 -35.88 -0.79
C LYS A 28 5.13 -36.85 -1.98
N ASP A 29 5.10 -36.30 -3.19
CA ASP A 29 4.95 -37.03 -4.46
C ASP A 29 6.14 -36.76 -5.40
N GLY A 30 7.34 -37.12 -4.94
CA GLY A 30 8.57 -36.96 -5.74
C GLY A 30 9.15 -35.55 -5.77
N LYS A 31 9.91 -35.27 -6.82
CA LYS A 31 10.50 -33.94 -7.10
C LYS A 31 10.14 -33.49 -8.49
N ILE A 32 9.93 -32.17 -8.65
CA ILE A 32 9.69 -31.52 -9.94
C ILE A 32 10.72 -30.44 -10.21
N ASP A 33 10.97 -30.17 -11.46
CA ASP A 33 11.76 -29.03 -11.89
C ASP A 33 10.87 -27.78 -11.88
N GLN A 34 11.24 -26.83 -11.01
CA GLN A 34 10.51 -25.57 -10.81
C GLN A 34 11.39 -24.39 -11.19
N GLU A 35 10.88 -23.53 -12.09
CA GLU A 35 11.56 -22.28 -12.45
C GLU A 35 11.36 -21.22 -11.35
N PHE A 36 12.48 -20.66 -10.88
CA PHE A 36 12.52 -19.55 -9.93
C PHE A 36 13.05 -18.29 -10.59
N ASN A 37 12.37 -17.19 -10.34
CA ASN A 37 12.71 -15.87 -10.86
C ASN A 37 13.12 -14.95 -9.71
N PHE A 38 14.39 -14.54 -9.71
CA PHE A 38 14.95 -13.63 -8.72
C PHE A 38 15.12 -12.25 -9.36
N ILE A 39 14.57 -11.23 -8.72
CA ILE A 39 14.56 -9.87 -9.27
C ILE A 39 15.25 -8.94 -8.28
N GLY A 40 16.31 -8.27 -8.73
CA GLY A 40 17.01 -7.24 -7.99
C GLY A 40 16.77 -5.86 -8.57
N GLY A 41 16.81 -4.83 -7.71
CA GLY A 41 16.65 -3.45 -8.12
C GLY A 41 17.86 -2.60 -7.75
N SER A 42 18.19 -1.60 -8.58
CA SER A 42 19.25 -0.62 -8.34
C SER A 42 18.85 0.76 -8.86
N ASN A 43 19.45 1.81 -8.29
CA ASN A 43 19.41 3.17 -8.84
C ASN A 43 20.72 3.57 -9.52
N VAL A 44 21.71 2.65 -9.59
CA VAL A 44 23.06 2.90 -10.08
C VAL A 44 23.27 2.25 -11.45
N SER A 45 23.12 0.91 -11.52
CA SER A 45 23.40 0.15 -12.74
C SER A 45 22.60 -1.16 -12.80
N GLU A 46 22.50 -1.72 -14.01
CA GLU A 46 21.91 -3.04 -14.23
C GLU A 46 22.78 -4.15 -13.61
N GLU A 47 24.08 -4.01 -13.64
CA GLU A 47 25.01 -4.95 -13.00
C GLU A 47 24.78 -5.03 -11.48
N GLU A 48 24.60 -3.89 -10.80
CA GLU A 48 24.27 -3.88 -9.37
C GLU A 48 22.88 -4.51 -9.13
N ALA A 49 21.89 -4.21 -9.98
CA ALA A 49 20.59 -4.84 -9.90
C ALA A 49 20.68 -6.37 -10.04
N TYR A 50 21.49 -6.86 -10.98
CA TYR A 50 21.72 -8.28 -11.18
C TYR A 50 22.43 -8.93 -9.99
N LYS A 51 23.47 -8.31 -9.44
CA LYS A 51 24.13 -8.77 -8.19
C LYS A 51 23.13 -8.92 -7.05
N ARG A 52 22.21 -7.98 -6.91
CA ARG A 52 21.14 -8.07 -5.90
C ARG A 52 20.12 -9.19 -6.17
N ALA A 53 19.86 -9.51 -7.45
CA ALA A 53 19.06 -10.68 -7.81
C ALA A 53 19.74 -11.98 -7.38
N LEU A 54 21.05 -12.12 -7.61
CA LEU A 54 21.86 -13.26 -7.16
C LEU A 54 21.87 -13.40 -5.63
N LEU A 55 22.03 -12.29 -4.89
CA LEU A 55 21.96 -12.33 -3.42
C LEU A 55 20.59 -12.83 -2.92
N LYS A 56 19.51 -12.50 -3.61
CA LYS A 56 18.19 -13.04 -3.27
C LYS A 56 18.08 -14.52 -3.58
N ARG A 57 18.63 -14.97 -4.72
CA ARG A 57 18.74 -16.39 -5.07
C ARG A 57 19.44 -17.15 -3.94
N ASP A 58 20.60 -16.68 -3.49
CA ASP A 58 21.38 -17.34 -2.45
C ASP A 58 20.65 -17.41 -1.11
N LYS A 59 19.94 -16.34 -0.75
CA LYS A 59 19.08 -16.32 0.45
C LYS A 59 17.97 -17.36 0.38
N ILE A 60 17.29 -17.47 -0.76
CA ILE A 60 16.21 -18.45 -0.94
C ILE A 60 16.75 -19.87 -0.99
N LYS A 61 17.92 -20.09 -1.63
CA LYS A 61 18.59 -21.37 -1.66
C LYS A 61 18.93 -21.87 -0.25
N LYS A 62 19.55 -21.02 0.59
CA LYS A 62 19.80 -21.33 2.01
C LYS A 62 18.52 -21.72 2.76
N LYS A 63 17.39 -21.09 2.45
CA LYS A 63 16.11 -21.41 3.05
C LYS A 63 15.59 -22.77 2.60
N VAL A 64 15.69 -23.10 1.32
CA VAL A 64 15.33 -24.42 0.75
C VAL A 64 16.20 -25.52 1.32
N ASP A 65 17.48 -25.24 1.50
CA ASP A 65 18.48 -26.20 2.06
C ASP A 65 18.39 -26.33 3.61
N GLY A 66 17.44 -25.65 4.26
CA GLY A 66 17.27 -25.70 5.72
C GLY A 66 18.34 -24.93 6.51
N LEU A 67 19.20 -24.17 5.84
CA LEU A 67 20.31 -23.41 6.43
C LEU A 67 19.94 -21.98 6.84
N TRP A 68 18.66 -21.65 6.88
CA TRP A 68 18.15 -20.31 7.19
C TRP A 68 18.12 -20.02 8.68
N ASP A 69 18.83 -18.96 9.11
CA ASP A 69 18.78 -18.46 10.49
C ASP A 69 17.81 -17.28 10.60
N TYR A 70 16.61 -17.54 11.13
CA TYR A 70 15.58 -16.51 11.35
C TYR A 70 16.02 -15.34 12.24
N ARG A 71 17.03 -15.51 13.07
CA ARG A 71 17.52 -14.47 13.98
C ARG A 71 18.45 -13.48 13.29
N LYS A 72 19.26 -13.97 12.33
CA LYS A 72 20.27 -13.16 11.61
C LYS A 72 19.75 -12.57 10.30
N ASP A 73 18.81 -13.25 9.64
CA ASP A 73 18.37 -12.93 8.28
C ASP A 73 17.09 -12.09 8.19
N ASN A 74 16.69 -11.45 9.29
CA ASN A 74 15.36 -10.86 9.48
C ASN A 74 15.17 -9.43 8.94
N ASP A 75 16.09 -8.83 8.17
CA ASP A 75 15.85 -7.55 7.49
C ASP A 75 15.04 -7.76 6.19
N TYR A 76 13.74 -8.08 6.38
CA TYR A 76 12.81 -8.30 5.29
C TYR A 76 12.07 -7.00 4.92
N THR A 77 12.76 -6.08 4.25
CA THR A 77 12.10 -4.97 3.57
C THR A 77 11.69 -5.38 2.17
N ILE A 78 10.38 -5.44 1.92
CA ILE A 78 9.87 -5.70 0.57
C ILE A 78 10.15 -4.49 -0.30
N GLU A 79 10.85 -4.71 -1.41
CA GLU A 79 11.09 -3.69 -2.42
C GLU A 79 9.81 -3.37 -3.19
N ILE A 80 9.62 -2.09 -3.49
CA ILE A 80 8.48 -1.61 -4.28
C ILE A 80 8.91 -1.62 -5.75
N ARG A 81 8.43 -2.62 -6.48
CA ARG A 81 8.72 -2.81 -7.91
C ARG A 81 7.62 -2.11 -8.72
N GLU A 82 7.76 -0.81 -8.83
CA GLU A 82 6.84 0.08 -9.51
C GLU A 82 7.62 1.13 -10.31
N GLU A 83 7.06 1.56 -11.42
CA GLU A 83 7.62 2.65 -12.24
C GLU A 83 7.62 3.95 -11.44
N ILE A 84 8.76 4.64 -11.39
CA ILE A 84 8.87 5.97 -10.77
C ILE A 84 8.35 7.01 -11.76
N ILE A 85 7.27 7.69 -11.38
CA ILE A 85 6.64 8.73 -12.23
C ILE A 85 7.15 10.12 -11.86
N ALA A 86 7.29 10.41 -10.57
CA ALA A 86 7.79 11.69 -10.09
C ALA A 86 8.47 11.55 -8.73
N LYS A 87 9.47 12.38 -8.48
CA LYS A 87 10.13 12.51 -7.19
C LYS A 87 9.76 13.89 -6.62
N ILE A 88 9.02 13.90 -5.50
CA ILE A 88 8.68 15.14 -4.79
C ILE A 88 9.90 15.62 -4.00
N ASP A 89 10.53 14.70 -3.27
CA ASP A 89 11.78 14.84 -2.53
C ASP A 89 12.39 13.45 -2.23
N ASP A 90 13.44 13.37 -1.41
CA ASP A 90 14.12 12.11 -1.09
C ASP A 90 13.25 11.10 -0.33
N ASN A 91 12.25 11.58 0.41
CA ASN A 91 11.36 10.76 1.23
C ASN A 91 9.99 10.50 0.59
N ASN A 92 9.66 11.22 -0.50
CA ASN A 92 8.33 11.22 -1.09
C ASN A 92 8.40 11.04 -2.61
N ILE A 93 7.90 9.89 -3.10
CA ILE A 93 8.01 9.47 -4.51
C ILE A 93 6.64 9.01 -5.00
N ILE A 94 6.26 9.45 -6.21
CA ILE A 94 5.06 8.97 -6.89
C ILE A 94 5.46 7.84 -7.84
N THR A 95 4.78 6.71 -7.71
CA THR A 95 4.98 5.54 -8.57
C THR A 95 3.68 5.12 -9.25
N ARG A 96 3.79 4.30 -10.30
CA ARG A 96 2.67 3.59 -10.92
C ARG A 96 2.67 2.15 -10.44
N ASN A 97 1.62 1.76 -9.73
CA ASN A 97 1.51 0.41 -9.21
C ASN A 97 1.14 -0.61 -10.31
N ARG A 98 1.23 -1.89 -9.98
CA ARG A 98 0.88 -2.99 -10.90
C ARG A 98 -0.56 -2.99 -11.43
N TYR A 99 -1.45 -2.15 -10.89
CA TYR A 99 -2.80 -1.94 -11.43
C TYR A 99 -2.88 -0.76 -12.39
N GLY A 100 -1.78 -0.01 -12.54
CA GLY A 100 -1.68 1.20 -13.34
C GLY A 100 -2.05 2.49 -12.62
N ALA A 101 -2.55 2.44 -11.39
CA ALA A 101 -2.87 3.62 -10.62
C ALA A 101 -1.61 4.28 -10.04
N LEU A 102 -1.62 5.62 -9.95
CA LEU A 102 -0.57 6.37 -9.28
C LEU A 102 -0.68 6.21 -7.76
N VAL A 103 0.48 6.12 -7.12
CA VAL A 103 0.61 5.96 -5.67
C VAL A 103 1.70 6.89 -5.15
N LEU A 104 1.36 7.68 -4.17
CA LEU A 104 2.32 8.43 -3.37
C LEU A 104 2.91 7.49 -2.32
N ASN A 105 4.23 7.39 -2.29
CA ASN A 105 4.99 6.64 -1.30
C ASN A 105 5.75 7.63 -0.43
N SER A 106 5.56 7.59 0.88
CA SER A 106 6.22 8.46 1.84
C SER A 106 6.96 7.65 2.90
N ALA A 107 8.21 8.01 3.17
CA ALA A 107 8.99 7.42 4.25
C ALA A 107 8.66 8.04 5.63
N GLU A 108 8.00 9.19 5.65
CA GLU A 108 7.87 10.01 6.86
C GLU A 108 6.48 10.62 7.12
N VAL A 109 5.63 10.80 6.08
CA VAL A 109 4.26 11.31 6.25
C VAL A 109 3.32 10.15 6.40
N MET A 110 2.60 10.11 7.52
CA MET A 110 1.69 9.01 7.81
C MET A 110 0.39 9.13 7.05
N PHE A 111 0.04 8.08 6.31
CA PHE A 111 -1.31 7.84 5.82
C PHE A 111 -1.95 6.71 6.62
N VAL A 112 -3.25 6.82 6.88
CA VAL A 112 -4.06 5.77 7.49
C VAL A 112 -5.28 5.55 6.62
N ASP A 113 -5.34 4.43 5.91
CA ASP A 113 -6.53 4.02 5.16
C ASP A 113 -7.45 3.22 6.08
N ILE A 114 -8.73 3.63 6.17
CA ILE A 114 -9.78 3.05 7.02
C ILE A 114 -10.85 2.50 6.09
N ASP A 115 -11.01 1.18 6.06
CA ASP A 115 -12.04 0.52 5.25
C ASP A 115 -13.33 0.38 6.06
N THR A 116 -14.45 0.87 5.50
CA THR A 116 -15.77 0.89 6.19
C THR A 116 -16.24 -0.52 6.54
N ALA A 117 -16.05 -1.49 5.66
CA ALA A 117 -16.49 -2.86 5.91
C ALA A 117 -15.68 -3.53 7.03
N GLN A 118 -14.36 -3.33 7.04
CA GLN A 118 -13.49 -3.87 8.11
C GLN A 118 -13.76 -3.18 9.46
N PHE A 119 -14.01 -1.89 9.46
CA PHE A 119 -14.36 -1.14 10.67
C PHE A 119 -15.67 -1.67 11.29
N SER A 120 -16.71 -1.81 10.50
CA SER A 120 -18.02 -2.31 10.96
C SER A 120 -17.92 -3.74 11.51
N TRP A 121 -17.14 -4.62 10.87
CA TRP A 121 -16.92 -5.97 11.37
C TRP A 121 -16.24 -5.97 12.74
N ARG A 122 -15.20 -5.17 12.95
CA ARG A 122 -14.47 -5.09 14.23
C ARG A 122 -15.34 -4.60 15.38
N ILE A 123 -16.24 -3.64 15.14
CA ILE A 123 -17.14 -3.15 16.18
C ILE A 123 -18.20 -4.19 16.50
N ASN A 124 -18.77 -4.87 15.49
CA ASN A 124 -19.83 -5.87 15.69
C ASN A 124 -19.36 -7.12 16.43
N VAL A 125 -18.10 -7.53 16.32
CA VAL A 125 -17.54 -8.67 17.08
C VAL A 125 -17.49 -8.39 18.58
N PHE A 126 -17.37 -7.13 19.01
CA PHE A 126 -17.41 -6.74 20.42
C PHE A 126 -18.81 -6.34 20.94
N ALA A 127 -19.85 -6.49 20.11
CA ALA A 127 -21.19 -5.96 20.35
C ALA A 127 -22.24 -6.86 21.08
N PRO A 128 -22.01 -8.09 21.54
CA PRO A 128 -23.08 -8.82 22.22
C PRO A 128 -23.57 -8.13 23.50
N PHE A 129 -22.74 -7.31 24.19
CA PHE A 129 -23.12 -6.58 25.40
C PHE A 129 -23.70 -5.18 25.13
N ILE A 130 -23.51 -4.60 23.93
CA ILE A 130 -23.95 -3.23 23.61
C ILE A 130 -25.36 -3.20 23.03
N LYS A 131 -25.88 -4.32 22.52
CA LYS A 131 -27.22 -4.40 21.90
C LYS A 131 -28.39 -3.99 22.84
N ILE A 132 -28.23 -4.17 24.14
CA ILE A 132 -29.30 -3.81 25.10
C ILE A 132 -29.43 -2.29 25.30
N VAL A 133 -28.29 -1.56 25.17
CA VAL A 133 -28.28 -0.09 25.31
C VAL A 133 -28.66 0.64 24.01
N GLN A 134 -28.54 -0.03 22.86
CA GLN A 134 -28.83 0.54 21.54
C GLN A 134 -30.32 0.57 21.16
N LEU A 135 -31.19 -0.10 21.89
CA LEU A 135 -32.67 -0.08 21.65
C LEU A 135 -33.31 1.32 21.71
N PHE A 136 -32.61 2.30 22.29
CA PHE A 136 -33.11 3.68 22.49
C PHE A 136 -32.23 4.76 21.79
N ARG A 137 -31.20 4.42 21.01
CA ARG A 137 -30.40 5.40 20.28
C ARG A 137 -30.60 5.26 18.78
N LYS A 138 -30.76 6.40 18.08
CA LYS A 138 -30.77 6.47 16.63
C LYS A 138 -29.51 5.81 16.11
N GLN A 139 -29.65 4.74 15.35
CA GLN A 139 -28.52 3.95 14.84
C GLN A 139 -27.72 4.82 13.86
N LYS A 140 -26.45 5.10 14.18
CA LYS A 140 -25.53 5.82 13.28
C LYS A 140 -25.18 4.95 12.10
N SER A 141 -24.95 5.56 10.94
CA SER A 141 -24.35 4.84 9.81
C SER A 141 -22.90 4.45 10.13
N PRO A 142 -22.35 3.41 9.47
CA PRO A 142 -20.95 3.04 9.64
C PRO A 142 -19.97 4.21 9.38
N GLU A 143 -20.28 5.07 8.42
CA GLU A 143 -19.51 6.27 8.11
C GLU A 143 -19.56 7.29 9.26
N GLU A 144 -20.72 7.53 9.83
CA GLU A 144 -20.90 8.42 11.00
C GLU A 144 -20.16 7.89 12.24
N GLU A 145 -20.12 6.56 12.42
CA GLU A 145 -19.36 5.94 13.50
C GLU A 145 -17.86 6.13 13.32
N ILE A 146 -17.33 5.93 12.09
CA ILE A 146 -15.92 6.17 11.75
C ILE A 146 -15.57 7.64 11.99
N LEU A 147 -16.37 8.58 11.49
CA LEU A 147 -16.15 10.01 11.68
C LEU A 147 -16.14 10.38 13.17
N SER A 148 -17.12 9.91 13.94
CA SER A 148 -17.17 10.13 15.39
C SER A 148 -15.95 9.56 16.11
N HIS A 149 -15.48 8.38 15.67
CA HIS A 149 -14.28 7.76 16.22
C HIS A 149 -13.03 8.58 15.93
N ILE A 150 -12.85 9.03 14.68
CA ILE A 150 -11.69 9.87 14.28
C ILE A 150 -11.68 11.17 15.07
N ASP A 151 -12.83 11.85 15.20
CA ASP A 151 -12.98 13.08 15.98
C ASP A 151 -12.55 12.87 17.43
N ASN A 152 -13.05 11.83 18.07
CA ASN A 152 -12.69 11.48 19.44
C ASN A 152 -11.20 11.11 19.61
N GLN A 153 -10.59 10.47 18.61
CA GLN A 153 -9.16 10.17 18.71
C GLN A 153 -8.31 11.43 18.55
N LEU A 154 -8.61 12.29 17.57
CA LEU A 154 -7.83 13.48 17.27
C LEU A 154 -8.01 14.60 18.30
N SER A 155 -9.09 14.60 19.10
CA SER A 155 -9.28 15.53 20.22
C SER A 155 -8.37 15.23 21.43
N LYS A 156 -7.69 14.09 21.45
CA LYS A 156 -6.79 13.74 22.55
C LYS A 156 -5.51 14.57 22.53
N SER A 157 -5.01 14.97 23.69
CA SER A 157 -3.86 15.87 23.85
C SER A 157 -2.60 15.47 23.06
N LYS A 158 -2.35 14.18 22.93
CA LYS A 158 -1.19 13.67 22.17
C LYS A 158 -1.22 14.00 20.66
N PHE A 159 -2.37 14.40 20.12
CA PHE A 159 -2.51 14.81 18.72
C PHE A 159 -2.57 16.34 18.54
N HIS A 160 -2.62 17.13 19.61
CA HIS A 160 -2.77 18.60 19.52
C HIS A 160 -1.61 19.31 18.80
N SER A 161 -0.41 18.71 18.80
CA SER A 161 0.76 19.23 18.08
C SER A 161 0.83 18.79 16.61
N LEU A 162 -0.10 17.94 16.17
CA LEU A 162 -0.13 17.39 14.82
C LEU A 162 -1.17 18.11 13.97
N TYR A 163 -0.92 18.15 12.67
CA TYR A 163 -1.89 18.54 11.67
C TYR A 163 -2.40 17.29 10.96
N ALA A 164 -3.70 17.12 10.90
CA ALA A 164 -4.30 15.99 10.20
C ALA A 164 -5.37 16.43 9.20
N ARG A 165 -5.44 15.75 8.07
CA ARG A 165 -6.44 15.97 7.02
C ARG A 165 -7.20 14.68 6.78
N LEU A 166 -8.53 14.79 6.81
CA LEU A 166 -9.44 13.67 6.60
C LEU A 166 -10.05 13.74 5.20
N TYR A 167 -10.05 12.61 4.53
CA TYR A 167 -10.61 12.45 3.19
C TYR A 167 -11.58 11.26 3.15
N GLN A 168 -12.67 11.41 2.41
CA GLN A 168 -13.54 10.30 2.01
C GLN A 168 -12.91 9.58 0.81
N THR A 169 -12.93 8.27 0.80
CA THR A 169 -12.55 7.42 -0.33
C THR A 169 -13.74 6.57 -0.77
N PRO A 170 -13.71 5.94 -1.95
CA PRO A 170 -14.84 5.11 -2.41
C PRO A 170 -15.18 3.90 -1.52
N ALA A 171 -14.35 3.54 -0.53
CA ALA A 171 -14.56 2.38 0.35
C ALA A 171 -14.37 2.71 1.83
N GLY A 172 -14.31 3.99 2.19
CA GLY A 172 -14.11 4.42 3.56
C GLY A 172 -13.41 5.76 3.65
N PHE A 173 -12.37 5.86 4.49
CA PHE A 173 -11.71 7.12 4.76
C PHE A 173 -10.19 7.00 4.70
N ARG A 174 -9.54 8.13 4.46
CA ARG A 174 -8.09 8.29 4.54
C ARG A 174 -7.77 9.43 5.48
N LEU A 175 -6.88 9.18 6.42
CA LEU A 175 -6.32 10.21 7.29
C LEU A 175 -4.85 10.42 6.89
N LEU A 176 -4.46 11.69 6.69
CA LEU A 176 -3.09 12.12 6.45
C LEU A 176 -2.63 12.89 7.67
N ILE A 177 -1.52 12.50 8.29
CA ILE A 177 -1.02 13.08 9.54
C ILE A 177 0.38 13.64 9.34
N LEU A 178 0.55 14.90 9.73
CA LEU A 178 1.78 15.70 9.66
C LEU A 178 2.16 16.23 11.04
N GLY A 179 3.30 16.92 11.11
CA GLY A 179 3.80 17.59 12.33
C GLY A 179 5.05 16.94 12.90
N LYS A 180 5.32 15.71 12.51
CA LYS A 180 6.59 15.02 12.77
C LYS A 180 6.86 13.96 11.73
N LYS A 181 8.08 13.42 11.73
CA LYS A 181 8.44 12.26 10.90
C LYS A 181 7.97 10.98 11.56
N PHE A 182 7.20 10.19 10.83
CA PHE A 182 6.69 8.89 11.29
C PHE A 182 7.49 7.76 10.65
N ASN A 183 8.05 6.88 11.47
CA ASN A 183 8.66 5.65 10.94
C ASN A 183 7.59 4.54 10.86
N PRO A 184 7.29 3.97 9.67
CA PRO A 184 6.26 2.93 9.51
C PRO A 184 6.45 1.70 10.40
N ARG A 185 7.69 1.40 10.80
CA ARG A 185 8.05 0.25 11.63
C ARG A 185 8.05 0.52 13.13
N SER A 186 7.98 1.77 13.56
CA SER A 186 7.97 2.11 14.97
C SER A 186 6.69 1.61 15.66
N ASP A 187 6.80 1.30 16.95
CA ASP A 187 5.64 0.88 17.75
C ASP A 187 4.63 2.02 17.92
N GLU A 188 5.10 3.25 17.90
CA GLU A 188 4.23 4.43 17.90
C GLU A 188 3.35 4.45 16.64
N SER A 189 3.93 4.29 15.44
CA SER A 189 3.18 4.26 14.18
C SER A 189 2.19 3.11 14.14
N LYS A 190 2.61 1.91 14.57
CA LYS A 190 1.72 0.75 14.68
C LYS A 190 0.56 1.00 15.66
N LYS A 191 0.82 1.68 16.78
CA LYS A 191 -0.19 2.04 17.77
C LYS A 191 -1.19 3.05 17.19
N ILE A 192 -0.71 4.09 16.50
CA ILE A 192 -1.57 5.08 15.84
C ILE A 192 -2.46 4.40 14.79
N MET A 193 -1.90 3.60 13.88
CA MET A 193 -2.68 2.86 12.88
C MET A 193 -3.78 1.99 13.53
N ARG A 194 -3.46 1.27 14.61
CA ARG A 194 -4.44 0.47 15.36
C ARG A 194 -5.53 1.33 16.00
N GLN A 195 -5.18 2.50 16.54
CA GLN A 195 -6.13 3.43 17.17
C GLN A 195 -7.14 4.00 16.19
N PHE A 196 -6.76 4.19 14.93
CA PHE A 196 -7.66 4.64 13.86
C PHE A 196 -8.27 3.49 13.07
N TYR A 197 -8.12 2.23 13.52
CA TYR A 197 -8.63 1.06 12.81
C TYR A 197 -8.18 0.97 11.35
N ALA A 198 -6.90 1.28 11.09
CA ALA A 198 -6.32 1.13 9.76
C ALA A 198 -6.60 -0.26 9.18
N ASP A 199 -6.85 -0.32 7.88
CA ASP A 199 -6.93 -1.58 7.15
C ASP A 199 -5.72 -2.46 7.46
N TYR A 200 -5.96 -3.72 7.85
CA TYR A 200 -4.89 -4.63 8.28
C TYR A 200 -3.87 -4.90 7.18
N THR A 201 -4.35 -5.10 5.95
CA THR A 201 -3.49 -5.37 4.79
C THR A 201 -2.63 -4.16 4.48
N TYR A 202 -3.23 -2.97 4.50
CA TYR A 202 -2.54 -1.70 4.34
C TYR A 202 -1.45 -1.51 5.40
N ALA A 203 -1.79 -1.65 6.68
CA ALA A 203 -0.83 -1.48 7.79
C ALA A 203 0.33 -2.48 7.70
N SER A 204 0.04 -3.75 7.38
CA SER A 204 1.06 -4.79 7.15
C SER A 204 1.99 -4.43 5.99
N MET A 205 1.45 -3.91 4.88
CA MET A 205 2.26 -3.47 3.73
C MET A 205 3.16 -2.28 4.09
N CYS A 206 2.66 -1.29 4.83
CA CYS A 206 3.47 -0.15 5.28
C CYS A 206 4.69 -0.60 6.09
N ILE A 207 4.50 -1.54 7.02
CA ILE A 207 5.58 -2.10 7.83
C ILE A 207 6.59 -2.86 6.97
N LYS A 208 6.11 -3.74 6.08
CA LYS A 208 6.96 -4.58 5.22
C LYS A 208 7.75 -3.77 4.20
N GLN A 209 7.14 -2.74 3.60
CA GLN A 209 7.77 -1.86 2.60
C GLN A 209 8.54 -0.69 3.23
N ASN A 210 8.41 -0.50 4.55
CA ASN A 210 8.95 0.63 5.29
C ASN A 210 8.56 1.98 4.66
N CYS A 211 7.25 2.15 4.38
CA CYS A 211 6.73 3.28 3.64
C CYS A 211 5.22 3.36 3.81
N TYR A 212 4.70 4.56 3.99
CA TYR A 212 3.27 4.85 3.89
C TYR A 212 2.89 5.04 2.44
N ARG A 213 1.69 4.62 2.08
CA ARG A 213 1.25 4.66 0.69
C ARG A 213 -0.15 5.23 0.55
N ALA A 214 -0.34 6.16 -0.38
CA ALA A 214 -1.64 6.71 -0.72
C ALA A 214 -1.89 6.58 -2.22
N ARG A 215 -2.96 5.88 -2.63
CA ARG A 215 -3.34 5.85 -4.03
C ARG A 215 -3.89 7.22 -4.44
N LEU A 216 -3.36 7.75 -5.55
CA LEU A 216 -3.63 9.08 -6.04
C LEU A 216 -4.68 9.12 -7.16
N THR A 217 -4.87 8.01 -7.89
CA THR A 217 -5.82 7.91 -9.00
C THR A 217 -6.75 6.73 -8.83
N PRO A 218 -7.94 6.71 -9.47
CA PRO A 218 -8.95 5.66 -9.32
C PRO A 218 -8.42 4.25 -9.59
N LYS A 219 -9.02 3.24 -8.99
CA LYS A 219 -8.77 1.85 -9.41
C LYS A 219 -9.34 1.65 -10.82
N PRO A 220 -8.58 1.10 -11.79
CA PRO A 220 -9.04 0.99 -13.18
C PRO A 220 -10.44 0.38 -13.32
N TRP A 221 -10.72 -0.70 -12.59
CA TRP A 221 -12.04 -1.38 -12.68
C TRP A 221 -13.20 -0.58 -12.14
N ARG A 222 -12.96 0.45 -11.28
CA ARG A 222 -14.02 1.37 -10.80
C ARG A 222 -14.46 2.35 -11.87
N ILE A 223 -13.57 2.63 -12.84
CA ILE A 223 -13.82 3.51 -13.98
C ILE A 223 -13.98 2.71 -15.30
N LYS A 224 -14.34 1.43 -15.18
CA LYS A 224 -14.56 0.52 -16.32
C LYS A 224 -13.35 0.34 -17.24
N VAL A 225 -12.13 0.45 -16.72
CA VAL A 225 -10.88 0.14 -17.42
C VAL A 225 -10.36 -1.20 -16.94
N LYS A 226 -9.98 -2.09 -17.85
CA LYS A 226 -9.32 -3.35 -17.51
C LYS A 226 -7.92 -3.06 -16.96
N ARG A 227 -7.40 -3.94 -16.11
CA ARG A 227 -6.02 -3.83 -15.63
C ARG A 227 -5.03 -3.94 -16.80
N PRO A 228 -3.83 -3.29 -16.70
CA PRO A 228 -2.81 -3.45 -17.71
C PRO A 228 -2.37 -4.92 -17.78
N LYS A 229 -2.20 -5.45 -18.99
CA LYS A 229 -1.67 -6.81 -19.20
C LYS A 229 -0.15 -6.85 -18.97
N ILE A 230 0.53 -5.75 -19.30
CA ILE A 230 1.97 -5.56 -19.16
C ILE A 230 2.21 -4.56 -18.04
N VAL A 231 3.12 -4.90 -17.13
CA VAL A 231 3.46 -4.08 -15.95
C VAL A 231 4.97 -3.94 -15.83
N PHE A 232 5.38 -2.81 -15.28
CA PHE A 232 6.78 -2.54 -14.97
C PHE A 232 7.39 -3.62 -14.02
N PRO A 233 8.67 -3.99 -14.20
CA PRO A 233 9.63 -3.52 -15.20
C PRO A 233 9.40 -4.15 -16.57
N PHE A 234 9.52 -3.33 -17.62
CA PHE A 234 9.40 -3.78 -19.01
C PHE A 234 10.65 -4.54 -19.43
N ARG A 235 10.49 -5.52 -20.33
CA ARG A 235 11.58 -6.35 -20.84
C ARG A 235 12.00 -5.93 -22.25
N THR A 236 11.08 -5.31 -22.97
CA THR A 236 11.29 -4.88 -24.36
C THR A 236 10.65 -3.51 -24.57
N PRO A 237 11.15 -2.70 -25.51
CA PRO A 237 10.52 -1.42 -25.88
C PRO A 237 9.06 -1.57 -26.32
N GLU A 238 8.70 -2.70 -26.93
CA GLU A 238 7.35 -2.98 -27.34
C GLU A 238 6.40 -3.14 -26.15
N GLN A 239 6.85 -3.81 -25.08
CA GLN A 239 6.07 -3.89 -23.82
C GLN A 239 5.83 -2.51 -23.22
N GLU A 240 6.84 -1.65 -23.25
CA GLU A 240 6.72 -0.27 -22.79
C GLU A 240 5.70 0.50 -23.62
N LYS A 241 5.74 0.40 -24.94
CA LYS A 241 4.78 1.03 -25.85
C LYS A 241 3.34 0.58 -25.57
N ILE A 242 3.09 -0.72 -25.48
CA ILE A 242 1.75 -1.28 -25.18
C ILE A 242 1.26 -0.77 -23.82
N HIS A 243 2.16 -0.67 -22.84
CA HIS A 243 1.81 -0.13 -21.53
C HIS A 243 1.49 1.36 -21.61
N ALA A 244 2.25 2.15 -22.37
CA ALA A 244 2.02 3.58 -22.56
C ALA A 244 0.64 3.86 -23.20
N GLU A 245 0.24 3.10 -24.22
CA GLU A 245 -1.10 3.19 -24.84
C GLU A 245 -2.22 2.90 -23.82
N TRP A 246 -1.99 1.89 -22.96
CA TRP A 246 -2.93 1.60 -21.89
C TRP A 246 -3.01 2.75 -20.88
N VAL A 247 -1.87 3.35 -20.53
CA VAL A 247 -1.78 4.48 -19.60
C VAL A 247 -2.55 5.69 -20.11
N GLU A 248 -2.41 6.03 -21.38
CA GLU A 248 -3.12 7.14 -22.03
C GLU A 248 -4.65 6.96 -21.93
N ASN A 249 -5.17 5.78 -22.32
CA ASN A 249 -6.60 5.48 -22.18
C ASN A 249 -7.08 5.53 -20.73
N TYR A 250 -6.27 5.01 -19.78
CA TYR A 250 -6.60 5.05 -18.37
C TYR A 250 -6.60 6.49 -17.82
N GLN A 251 -5.63 7.32 -18.18
CA GLN A 251 -5.54 8.71 -17.74
C GLN A 251 -6.76 9.51 -18.21
N THR A 252 -7.09 9.45 -19.51
CA THR A 252 -8.27 10.11 -20.07
C THR A 252 -9.55 9.78 -19.32
N LYS A 253 -9.76 8.50 -19.00
CA LYS A 253 -10.94 8.08 -18.24
C LYS A 253 -10.87 8.50 -16.75
N SER A 254 -9.69 8.48 -16.14
CA SER A 254 -9.52 8.84 -14.73
C SER A 254 -9.69 10.36 -14.48
N GLU A 255 -9.60 11.18 -15.52
CA GLU A 255 -9.83 12.64 -15.41
C GLU A 255 -11.24 13.02 -14.95
N GLN A 256 -12.21 12.14 -15.15
CA GLN A 256 -13.61 12.36 -14.77
C GLN A 256 -13.92 11.98 -13.30
N PHE A 257 -12.95 11.48 -12.55
CA PHE A 257 -13.17 10.94 -11.21
C PHE A 257 -12.15 11.49 -10.21
N ALA A 258 -12.57 11.57 -8.94
CA ALA A 258 -11.68 11.81 -7.82
C ALA A 258 -11.33 10.49 -7.09
N ALA A 259 -10.08 10.35 -6.64
CA ALA A 259 -9.67 9.19 -5.86
C ALA A 259 -10.04 9.31 -4.37
N CYS A 260 -10.19 10.53 -3.88
CA CYS A 260 -10.73 10.86 -2.57
C CYS A 260 -11.26 12.29 -2.56
N ARG A 261 -12.09 12.63 -1.57
CA ARG A 261 -12.63 13.97 -1.33
C ARG A 261 -12.22 14.47 0.04
N PHE A 262 -11.69 15.68 0.12
CA PHE A 262 -11.39 16.33 1.39
C PHE A 262 -12.66 16.58 2.19
N ILE A 263 -12.63 16.26 3.49
CA ILE A 263 -13.75 16.49 4.40
C ILE A 263 -13.43 17.66 5.34
N LYS A 264 -12.38 17.51 6.14
CA LYS A 264 -11.96 18.52 7.13
C LYS A 264 -10.52 18.31 7.58
N ALA A 265 -10.01 19.34 8.26
CA ALA A 265 -8.68 19.31 8.88
C ALA A 265 -8.78 19.45 10.40
N TYR A 266 -7.73 19.04 11.10
CA TYR A 266 -7.57 19.11 12.54
C TYR A 266 -6.19 19.67 12.87
N GLY A 267 -6.12 20.48 13.93
CA GLY A 267 -4.89 21.14 14.36
C GLY A 267 -4.54 22.38 13.51
N LYS A 268 -3.37 22.95 13.76
CA LYS A 268 -2.88 24.12 13.02
C LYS A 268 -2.34 23.68 11.67
N GLU A 269 -2.78 24.34 10.61
CA GLU A 269 -2.35 24.04 9.26
C GLU A 269 -0.82 24.13 9.10
N MET A 270 -0.27 23.15 8.40
CA MET A 270 1.16 23.05 8.10
C MET A 270 1.37 22.95 6.58
N PRO A 271 2.17 23.85 5.97
CA PRO A 271 2.53 23.76 4.57
C PRO A 271 3.21 22.43 4.25
N SER A 272 2.75 21.73 3.21
CA SER A 272 3.32 20.42 2.84
C SER A 272 3.18 20.17 1.34
N LYS A 273 4.31 19.96 0.66
CA LYS A 273 4.31 19.50 -0.73
C LYS A 273 3.56 18.19 -0.90
N VAL A 274 3.67 17.28 0.07
CA VAL A 274 2.97 15.99 0.05
C VAL A 274 1.46 16.19 0.02
N VAL A 275 0.92 17.12 0.81
CA VAL A 275 -0.52 17.49 0.77
C VAL A 275 -0.90 18.08 -0.59
N GLN A 276 -0.11 19.01 -1.10
CA GLN A 276 -0.38 19.64 -2.39
C GLN A 276 -0.44 18.62 -3.53
N TYR A 277 0.56 17.73 -3.61
CA TYR A 277 0.58 16.65 -4.60
C TYR A 277 -0.55 15.66 -4.40
N HIS A 278 -0.82 15.26 -3.15
CA HIS A 278 -1.93 14.37 -2.83
C HIS A 278 -3.27 14.94 -3.28
N ASP A 279 -3.57 16.18 -2.88
CA ASP A 279 -4.86 16.82 -3.17
C ASP A 279 -5.03 17.07 -4.67
N HIS A 280 -3.97 17.49 -5.35
CA HIS A 280 -3.96 17.72 -6.80
C HIS A 280 -4.25 16.42 -7.58
N PHE A 281 -3.45 15.38 -7.37
CA PHE A 281 -3.60 14.13 -8.11
C PHE A 281 -4.86 13.35 -7.76
N CYS A 282 -5.29 13.40 -6.49
CA CYS A 282 -6.56 12.81 -6.06
C CYS A 282 -7.78 13.60 -6.51
N LYS A 283 -7.60 14.86 -6.98
CA LYS A 283 -8.69 15.81 -7.19
C LYS A 283 -9.54 16.00 -5.95
N ALA A 284 -8.88 16.04 -4.79
CA ALA A 284 -9.52 15.94 -3.49
C ALA A 284 -10.40 17.15 -3.12
N LEU A 285 -10.18 18.29 -3.77
CA LEU A 285 -10.90 19.55 -3.54
C LEU A 285 -11.98 19.80 -4.63
N THR A 286 -12.42 18.76 -5.32
CA THR A 286 -13.47 18.83 -6.35
C THR A 286 -14.69 18.02 -5.95
N ASP A 287 -15.83 18.30 -6.60
CA ASP A 287 -17.10 17.55 -6.42
C ASP A 287 -17.23 16.34 -7.36
N MET A 288 -16.14 15.95 -8.03
CA MET A 288 -16.12 14.80 -8.94
C MET A 288 -16.53 13.52 -8.23
N GLN A 289 -17.13 12.60 -8.99
CA GLN A 289 -17.52 11.28 -8.48
C GLN A 289 -16.30 10.52 -7.96
N LEU A 290 -16.42 9.91 -6.77
CA LEU A 290 -15.40 9.05 -6.20
C LEU A 290 -15.31 7.69 -6.92
N ALA A 291 -14.07 7.23 -7.26
CA ALA A 291 -13.84 5.94 -7.91
C ALA A 291 -12.53 5.23 -7.47
#